data_15de3b435dff950feb41c5d65def8334
#
_entry.id   15de3b435dff950feb41c5d65def8334
#
_cell.length_a   1.000
_cell.length_b   1.000
_cell.length_c   1.000
_cell.angle_alpha   90.00
_cell.angle_beta   90.00
_cell.angle_gamma   90.00
#
_symmetry.space_group_name_H-M   'P 1'
#
loop_
_entity.id
_entity.type
_entity.pdbx_description
1 polymer ?
#
loop_
_entity_poly.entity_id
_entity_poly.type
_entity_poly.pdbx_seq_one_letter_code
_entity_poly.pdbx_strand_id
1 'polypeptide(L)'
;MAQTTVLVMIDGFDPEYLDSCPMSNLQQLTRGGFVTEGKAMMPTVTNVNNVSCVTASYPECHGITSNYWFNREEGVELYMESGEFIETQTMFQRAQEKGARSLLVTAKDKLRRLLSDGATVSVSSEQPPQWVVEGVGEPPPIYSLEVNEWVIDAGRYILEQQPFDLVYLTTTDYAMHTYAPEQPESSIHMSMLDGAIGRLVETVPDIQLLVTADHGMSPKSRMIHCPEELARHGIQAQAVPIIKDMYTVHHSNLGGCIYVYLADDDVGRALEILRNIDGVDDALPRHEAAGKFKLMPGRIGDIMVLGAPEVVFGDPSEVAMPPALRSHGSLHEERVPIIGYGGNWDGFEFRENKDLGRYVFERVLS
;
A
#
# COMPACT_ATOMS: atom_id res chain seq x y z
N MET A 1 -4.37 -26.88 18.24
CA MET A 1 -4.37 -26.43 16.82
C MET A 1 -3.17 -25.53 16.66
N ALA A 2 -2.56 -25.46 15.49
CA ALA A 2 -1.50 -24.47 15.24
C ALA A 2 -2.10 -23.05 15.35
N GLN A 3 -1.33 -22.10 15.83
CA GLN A 3 -1.73 -20.70 15.94
C GLN A 3 -1.98 -20.11 14.54
N THR A 4 -3.10 -19.42 14.33
CA THR A 4 -3.37 -18.72 13.06
C THR A 4 -2.73 -17.36 13.08
N THR A 5 -1.89 -17.07 12.09
CA THR A 5 -1.26 -15.73 11.92
C THR A 5 -2.07 -14.91 10.94
N VAL A 6 -2.58 -13.77 11.38
CA VAL A 6 -3.37 -12.83 10.58
C VAL A 6 -2.63 -11.50 10.46
N LEU A 7 -2.41 -11.07 9.23
CA LEU A 7 -1.88 -9.76 8.88
C LEU A 7 -3.03 -8.90 8.32
N VAL A 8 -3.20 -7.71 8.84
CA VAL A 8 -4.17 -6.72 8.34
C VAL A 8 -3.40 -5.50 7.84
N MET A 9 -3.50 -5.23 6.54
CA MET A 9 -2.98 -4.03 5.91
C MET A 9 -4.14 -3.05 5.72
N ILE A 10 -4.20 -2.01 6.54
CA ILE A 10 -5.22 -0.96 6.43
C ILE A 10 -4.67 0.13 5.50
N ASP A 11 -5.16 0.16 4.26
CA ASP A 11 -4.71 1.06 3.20
C ASP A 11 -4.87 2.53 3.61
N GLY A 12 -3.79 3.31 3.59
CA GLY A 12 -3.77 4.72 3.95
C GLY A 12 -3.91 5.05 5.44
N PHE A 13 -3.73 4.07 6.34
CA PHE A 13 -3.87 4.25 7.79
C PHE A 13 -2.70 5.02 8.39
N ASP A 14 -2.75 6.35 8.28
CA ASP A 14 -1.80 7.25 8.92
C ASP A 14 -1.91 7.17 10.45
N PRO A 15 -0.80 7.32 11.20
CA PRO A 15 -0.82 7.39 12.67
C PRO A 15 -1.82 8.42 13.23
N GLU A 16 -2.10 9.51 12.52
CA GLU A 16 -3.07 10.51 12.93
C GLU A 16 -4.50 9.96 13.07
N TYR A 17 -4.90 8.95 12.27
CA TYR A 17 -6.19 8.28 12.43
C TYR A 17 -6.24 7.43 13.71
N LEU A 18 -5.13 6.79 14.08
CA LEU A 18 -5.04 6.02 15.32
C LEU A 18 -5.16 6.92 16.55
N ASP A 19 -4.60 8.12 16.47
CA ASP A 19 -4.62 9.11 17.56
C ASP A 19 -5.96 9.85 17.68
N SER A 20 -6.62 10.13 16.55
CA SER A 20 -7.81 10.99 16.48
C SER A 20 -9.13 10.23 16.52
N CYS A 21 -9.17 8.98 16.09
CA CYS A 21 -10.40 8.21 15.96
C CYS A 21 -10.61 7.20 17.10
N PRO A 22 -11.86 6.89 17.48
CA PRO A 22 -12.14 5.89 18.50
C PRO A 22 -11.89 4.49 17.99
N MET A 23 -10.84 3.82 18.52
CA MET A 23 -10.44 2.45 18.17
C MET A 23 -10.22 1.62 19.45
N SER A 24 -11.31 1.37 20.18
CA SER A 24 -11.26 0.78 21.53
C SER A 24 -10.77 -0.68 21.53
N ASN A 25 -11.09 -1.47 20.51
CA ASN A 25 -10.62 -2.85 20.38
C ASN A 25 -9.11 -2.86 20.12
N LEU A 26 -8.61 -2.10 19.15
CA LEU A 26 -7.17 -1.99 18.90
C LEU A 26 -6.42 -1.46 20.12
N GLN A 27 -6.95 -0.45 20.80
CA GLN A 27 -6.36 0.06 22.06
C GLN A 27 -6.31 -1.01 23.16
N GLN A 28 -7.31 -1.89 23.25
CA GLN A 28 -7.29 -3.00 24.19
C GLN A 28 -6.25 -4.05 23.78
N LEU A 29 -6.17 -4.39 22.50
CA LEU A 29 -5.20 -5.35 21.97
C LEU A 29 -3.74 -4.90 22.21
N THR A 30 -3.45 -3.60 22.05
CA THR A 30 -2.11 -3.06 22.33
C THR A 30 -1.67 -3.21 23.79
N ARG A 31 -2.59 -3.29 24.74
CA ARG A 31 -2.26 -3.55 26.17
C ARG A 31 -1.77 -4.98 26.42
N GLY A 32 -2.20 -5.93 25.59
CA GLY A 32 -1.76 -7.34 25.64
C GLY A 32 -0.71 -7.69 24.59
N GLY A 33 -0.25 -6.70 23.83
CA GLY A 33 0.69 -6.82 22.74
C GLY A 33 1.67 -5.64 22.67
N PHE A 34 1.83 -5.06 21.49
CA PHE A 34 2.63 -3.84 21.30
C PHE A 34 2.01 -2.92 20.26
N VAL A 35 2.40 -1.64 20.32
CA VAL A 35 2.25 -0.66 19.25
C VAL A 35 3.56 0.08 19.09
N THR A 36 3.97 0.28 17.85
CA THR A 36 5.13 1.10 17.48
C THR A 36 4.85 1.83 16.18
N GLU A 37 5.65 2.83 15.88
CA GLU A 37 5.66 3.49 14.59
C GLU A 37 6.76 2.87 13.72
N GLY A 38 6.42 2.60 12.48
CA GLY A 38 7.34 2.11 11.46
C GLY A 38 7.29 2.98 10.20
N LYS A 39 7.98 2.52 9.16
CA LYS A 39 8.07 3.19 7.87
C LYS A 39 7.53 2.31 6.74
N ALA A 40 6.81 2.94 5.83
CA ALA A 40 6.48 2.38 4.54
C ALA A 40 7.68 2.46 3.57
N MET A 41 7.68 1.61 2.56
CA MET A 41 8.67 1.65 1.47
C MET A 41 8.35 2.80 0.51
N MET A 42 9.41 3.45 0.01
CA MET A 42 9.28 4.44 -1.06
C MET A 42 9.22 3.78 -2.44
N PRO A 43 8.43 4.38 -3.35
CA PRO A 43 7.38 5.36 -3.11
C PRO A 43 6.25 4.77 -2.25
N THR A 44 5.65 5.62 -1.43
CA THR A 44 4.61 5.23 -0.47
C THR A 44 3.28 5.00 -1.17
N VAL A 45 3.21 3.89 -1.93
CA VAL A 45 2.03 3.49 -2.73
C VAL A 45 1.66 2.04 -2.50
N THR A 46 0.40 1.73 -2.74
CA THR A 46 -0.27 0.48 -2.38
C THR A 46 0.46 -0.76 -2.90
N ASN A 47 0.75 -0.85 -4.22
CA ASN A 47 1.37 -2.05 -4.77
C ASN A 47 2.77 -2.28 -4.22
N VAL A 48 3.59 -1.23 -4.10
CA VAL A 48 4.95 -1.31 -3.57
C VAL A 48 4.94 -1.88 -2.15
N ASN A 49 4.09 -1.36 -1.28
CA ASN A 49 4.08 -1.70 0.13
C ASN A 49 3.40 -3.04 0.42
N ASN A 50 2.30 -3.36 -0.27
CA ASN A 50 1.70 -4.69 -0.16
C ASN A 50 2.68 -5.78 -0.63
N VAL A 51 3.38 -5.58 -1.78
CA VAL A 51 4.37 -6.56 -2.26
C VAL A 51 5.58 -6.61 -1.34
N SER A 52 6.08 -5.48 -0.84
CA SER A 52 7.17 -5.48 0.15
C SER A 52 6.81 -6.28 1.40
N CYS A 53 5.57 -6.16 1.87
CA CYS A 53 5.07 -6.94 3.00
C CYS A 53 5.02 -8.43 2.68
N VAL A 54 4.33 -8.84 1.60
CA VAL A 54 4.15 -10.28 1.30
C VAL A 54 5.42 -10.98 0.85
N THR A 55 6.47 -10.25 0.45
CA THR A 55 7.77 -10.80 0.06
C THR A 55 8.86 -10.59 1.11
N ALA A 56 8.58 -9.81 2.18
CA ALA A 56 9.56 -9.40 3.19
C ALA A 56 10.81 -8.73 2.59
N SER A 57 10.70 -8.12 1.42
CA SER A 57 11.83 -7.60 0.67
C SER A 57 11.62 -6.17 0.18
N TYR A 58 12.68 -5.55 -0.33
CA TYR A 58 12.62 -4.20 -0.86
C TYR A 58 12.29 -4.22 -2.37
N PRO A 59 11.82 -3.09 -2.93
CA PRO A 59 11.52 -2.95 -4.36
C PRO A 59 12.66 -3.34 -5.31
N GLU A 60 13.91 -3.19 -4.90
CA GLU A 60 15.08 -3.66 -5.67
C GLU A 60 15.11 -5.18 -5.89
N CYS A 61 14.50 -5.94 -4.95
CA CYS A 61 14.43 -7.40 -5.00
C CYS A 61 13.13 -7.88 -5.65
N HIS A 62 11.98 -7.32 -5.24
CA HIS A 62 10.69 -7.80 -5.74
C HIS A 62 10.21 -7.11 -7.02
N GLY A 63 10.86 -6.03 -7.45
CA GLY A 63 10.64 -5.40 -8.74
C GLY A 63 9.45 -4.44 -8.84
N ILE A 64 8.55 -4.36 -7.84
CA ILE A 64 7.42 -3.43 -7.87
C ILE A 64 7.90 -2.08 -7.35
N THR A 65 7.97 -1.08 -8.23
CA THR A 65 8.50 0.26 -7.93
C THR A 65 7.45 1.36 -7.99
N SER A 66 6.21 1.01 -8.40
CA SER A 66 5.06 1.91 -8.54
C SER A 66 3.81 1.07 -8.85
N ASN A 67 2.64 1.71 -9.01
CA ASN A 67 1.46 1.04 -9.57
C ASN A 67 1.50 0.97 -11.11
N TYR A 68 2.30 1.85 -11.74
CA TYR A 68 2.35 2.03 -13.19
C TYR A 68 3.78 2.29 -13.67
N TRP A 69 4.23 1.56 -14.69
CA TRP A 69 5.61 1.55 -15.14
C TRP A 69 5.72 1.76 -16.66
N PHE A 70 6.70 2.56 -17.08
CA PHE A 70 7.11 2.69 -18.47
C PHE A 70 8.28 1.77 -18.76
N ASN A 71 8.01 0.70 -19.53
CA ASN A 71 9.06 -0.16 -20.08
C ASN A 71 9.72 0.55 -21.28
N ARG A 72 10.87 1.16 -21.04
CA ARG A 72 11.60 1.92 -22.05
C ARG A 72 12.09 1.06 -23.20
N GLU A 73 12.45 -0.20 -22.96
CA GLU A 73 12.98 -1.10 -23.99
C GLU A 73 11.90 -1.44 -25.03
N GLU A 74 10.68 -1.62 -24.58
CA GLU A 74 9.52 -1.92 -25.42
C GLU A 74 8.73 -0.67 -25.83
N GLY A 75 8.98 0.46 -25.19
CA GLY A 75 8.28 1.71 -25.44
C GLY A 75 6.80 1.70 -25.01
N VAL A 76 6.46 0.88 -23.99
CA VAL A 76 5.08 0.69 -23.53
C VAL A 76 4.92 1.05 -22.04
N GLU A 77 3.75 1.53 -21.69
CA GLU A 77 3.34 1.76 -20.32
C GLU A 77 2.47 0.60 -19.81
N LEU A 78 2.72 0.14 -18.59
CA LEU A 78 2.12 -1.08 -18.03
C LEU A 78 1.59 -0.82 -16.62
N TYR A 79 0.41 -1.38 -16.32
CA TYR A 79 -0.11 -1.46 -14.96
C TYR A 79 0.57 -2.63 -14.22
N MET A 80 1.21 -2.35 -13.08
CA MET A 80 1.87 -3.38 -12.28
C MET A 80 0.86 -4.09 -11.37
N GLU A 81 -0.11 -4.77 -12.00
CA GLU A 81 -1.27 -5.42 -11.36
C GLU A 81 -1.29 -6.95 -11.56
N SER A 82 -0.17 -7.55 -11.96
CA SER A 82 -0.01 -9.00 -12.15
C SER A 82 1.14 -9.54 -11.31
N GLY A 83 0.99 -10.74 -10.75
CA GLY A 83 2.04 -11.45 -10.03
C GLY A 83 3.31 -11.72 -10.88
N GLU A 84 3.21 -11.67 -12.20
CA GLU A 84 4.34 -11.81 -13.13
C GLU A 84 5.40 -10.70 -12.97
N PHE A 85 5.02 -9.55 -12.41
CA PHE A 85 5.98 -8.49 -12.13
C PHE A 85 6.80 -8.73 -10.87
N ILE A 86 6.41 -9.67 -9.99
CA ILE A 86 7.09 -9.96 -8.73
C ILE A 86 8.25 -10.93 -8.99
N GLU A 87 9.48 -10.48 -8.71
CA GLU A 87 10.71 -11.23 -9.01
C GLU A 87 11.25 -12.03 -7.82
N THR A 88 10.52 -12.07 -6.68
CA THR A 88 10.93 -12.86 -5.52
C THR A 88 9.76 -13.60 -4.89
N GLN A 89 10.06 -14.62 -4.09
CA GLN A 89 9.06 -15.48 -3.47
C GLN A 89 8.16 -14.72 -2.51
N THR A 90 6.84 -14.92 -2.61
CA THR A 90 5.85 -14.41 -1.66
C THR A 90 5.67 -15.36 -0.46
N MET A 91 5.15 -14.85 0.64
CA MET A 91 4.78 -15.66 1.79
C MET A 91 3.70 -16.71 1.47
N PHE A 92 2.87 -16.47 0.45
CA PHE A 92 1.86 -17.45 -0.01
C PHE A 92 2.51 -18.62 -0.73
N GLN A 93 3.45 -18.36 -1.64
CA GLN A 93 4.25 -19.40 -2.29
C GLN A 93 5.07 -20.17 -1.25
N ARG A 94 5.65 -19.49 -0.27
CA ARG A 94 6.38 -20.12 0.84
C ARG A 94 5.47 -20.99 1.68
N ALA A 95 4.26 -20.52 2.01
CA ALA A 95 3.26 -21.32 2.72
C ALA A 95 2.88 -22.57 1.94
N GLN A 96 2.63 -22.44 0.64
CA GLN A 96 2.31 -23.55 -0.25
C GLN A 96 3.43 -24.62 -0.25
N GLU A 97 4.71 -24.19 -0.36
CA GLU A 97 5.87 -25.11 -0.29
C GLU A 97 5.96 -25.86 1.04
N LYS A 98 5.57 -25.22 2.14
CA LYS A 98 5.55 -25.81 3.48
C LYS A 98 4.30 -26.65 3.76
N GLY A 99 3.34 -26.72 2.83
CA GLY A 99 2.05 -27.37 3.02
C GLY A 99 1.12 -26.64 3.98
N ALA A 100 1.44 -25.37 4.31
CA ALA A 100 0.59 -24.50 5.12
C ALA A 100 -0.53 -23.88 4.26
N ARG A 101 -1.69 -23.69 4.85
CA ARG A 101 -2.86 -23.12 4.18
C ARG A 101 -2.87 -21.60 4.36
N SER A 102 -3.05 -20.88 3.28
CA SER A 102 -3.07 -19.41 3.31
C SER A 102 -4.33 -18.83 2.68
N LEU A 103 -4.77 -17.69 3.23
CA LEU A 103 -5.94 -16.93 2.79
C LEU A 103 -5.51 -15.48 2.45
N LEU A 104 -5.94 -15.01 1.30
CA LEU A 104 -5.84 -13.61 0.88
C LEU A 104 -7.24 -13.04 0.72
N VAL A 105 -7.57 -11.92 1.38
CA VAL A 105 -8.79 -11.15 1.13
C VAL A 105 -8.42 -9.70 0.86
N THR A 106 -8.91 -9.15 -0.26
CA THR A 106 -8.60 -7.80 -0.70
C THR A 106 -9.87 -6.99 -0.98
N ALA A 107 -9.83 -5.68 -0.79
CA ALA A 107 -10.89 -4.82 -1.29
C ALA A 107 -10.86 -4.72 -2.83
N LYS A 108 -9.67 -4.49 -3.39
CA LYS A 108 -9.44 -4.27 -4.83
C LYS A 108 -9.05 -5.57 -5.54
N ASP A 109 -9.72 -5.94 -6.64
CA ASP A 109 -9.39 -7.16 -7.41
C ASP A 109 -7.99 -7.11 -8.04
N LYS A 110 -7.50 -5.92 -8.37
CA LYS A 110 -6.12 -5.73 -8.84
C LYS A 110 -5.08 -6.26 -7.85
N LEU A 111 -5.26 -6.05 -6.54
CA LEU A 111 -4.36 -6.58 -5.52
C LEU A 111 -4.49 -8.10 -5.39
N ARG A 112 -5.70 -8.65 -5.52
CA ARG A 112 -5.87 -10.09 -5.56
C ARG A 112 -5.08 -10.70 -6.73
N ARG A 113 -5.18 -10.12 -7.94
CA ARG A 113 -4.40 -10.59 -9.10
C ARG A 113 -2.89 -10.48 -8.89
N LEU A 114 -2.44 -9.40 -8.27
CA LEU A 114 -1.02 -9.16 -8.00
C LEU A 114 -0.45 -10.14 -6.97
N LEU A 115 -1.20 -10.47 -5.91
CA LEU A 115 -0.68 -11.13 -4.72
C LEU A 115 -1.04 -12.62 -4.60
N SER A 116 -2.01 -13.13 -5.35
CA SER A 116 -2.66 -14.44 -5.06
C SER A 116 -1.84 -15.66 -5.41
N ASP A 117 -0.70 -15.55 -6.08
CA ASP A 117 0.09 -16.71 -6.45
C ASP A 117 0.61 -17.45 -5.20
N GLY A 118 0.32 -18.76 -5.14
CA GLY A 118 0.57 -19.61 -3.97
C GLY A 118 -0.48 -19.57 -2.85
N ALA A 119 -1.45 -18.63 -2.88
CA ALA A 119 -2.52 -18.58 -1.89
C ALA A 119 -3.50 -19.76 -2.05
N THR A 120 -3.86 -20.42 -0.92
CA THR A 120 -4.84 -21.52 -0.94
C THR A 120 -6.23 -21.04 -1.31
N VAL A 121 -6.63 -19.88 -0.79
CA VAL A 121 -7.87 -19.17 -1.12
C VAL A 121 -7.57 -17.69 -1.31
N SER A 122 -8.12 -17.09 -2.36
CA SER A 122 -8.03 -15.64 -2.59
C SER A 122 -9.40 -15.08 -2.96
N VAL A 123 -9.79 -13.98 -2.32
CA VAL A 123 -11.09 -13.32 -2.49
C VAL A 123 -10.87 -11.82 -2.64
N SER A 124 -11.66 -11.17 -3.52
CA SER A 124 -11.79 -9.70 -3.53
C SER A 124 -13.24 -9.29 -3.32
N SER A 125 -13.47 -8.11 -2.76
CA SER A 125 -14.82 -7.57 -2.61
C SER A 125 -15.47 -7.25 -3.97
N GLU A 126 -14.67 -7.00 -5.01
CA GLU A 126 -15.18 -6.69 -6.35
C GLU A 126 -15.63 -7.95 -7.12
N GLN A 127 -15.09 -9.13 -6.77
CA GLN A 127 -15.43 -10.41 -7.40
C GLN A 127 -15.50 -11.53 -6.35
N PRO A 128 -16.39 -11.42 -5.36
CA PRO A 128 -16.49 -12.42 -4.30
C PRO A 128 -17.11 -13.73 -4.82
N PRO A 129 -16.65 -14.88 -4.36
CA PRO A 129 -17.34 -16.14 -4.60
C PRO A 129 -18.73 -16.15 -3.93
N GLN A 130 -19.72 -16.78 -4.57
CA GLN A 130 -21.10 -16.81 -4.09
C GLN A 130 -21.23 -17.32 -2.65
N TRP A 131 -20.45 -18.32 -2.25
CA TRP A 131 -20.48 -18.86 -0.89
C TRP A 131 -20.01 -17.87 0.19
N VAL A 132 -19.15 -16.88 -0.17
CA VAL A 132 -18.76 -15.79 0.74
C VAL A 132 -19.91 -14.80 0.86
N VAL A 133 -20.53 -14.45 -0.26
CA VAL A 133 -21.70 -13.55 -0.29
C VAL A 133 -22.86 -14.13 0.54
N GLU A 134 -23.10 -15.42 0.46
CA GLU A 134 -24.13 -16.11 1.26
C GLU A 134 -23.87 -16.04 2.77
N GLY A 135 -22.61 -15.93 3.19
CA GLY A 135 -22.22 -15.87 4.60
C GLY A 135 -22.05 -14.47 5.17
N VAL A 136 -21.59 -13.51 4.36
CA VAL A 136 -21.26 -12.14 4.80
C VAL A 136 -22.26 -11.10 4.28
N GLY A 137 -22.94 -11.41 3.17
CA GLY A 137 -23.75 -10.46 2.42
C GLY A 137 -23.01 -9.90 1.20
N GLU A 138 -23.75 -9.19 0.34
CA GLU A 138 -23.18 -8.50 -0.83
C GLU A 138 -22.15 -7.45 -0.38
N PRO A 139 -20.98 -7.38 -1.05
CA PRO A 139 -19.99 -6.37 -0.71
C PRO A 139 -20.53 -4.97 -1.02
N PRO A 140 -20.29 -4.01 -0.14
CA PRO A 140 -20.56 -2.60 -0.42
C PRO A 140 -19.74 -2.10 -1.62
N PRO A 141 -20.16 -0.99 -2.26
CA PRO A 141 -19.36 -0.36 -3.32
C PRO A 141 -17.93 -0.05 -2.86
N ILE A 142 -16.95 -0.21 -3.74
CA ILE A 142 -15.53 0.04 -3.43
C ILE A 142 -15.26 1.49 -2.96
N TYR A 143 -16.11 2.43 -3.34
CA TYR A 143 -16.09 3.83 -2.89
C TYR A 143 -17.11 4.07 -1.77
N SER A 144 -17.05 3.25 -0.71
CA SER A 144 -17.85 3.37 0.49
C SER A 144 -16.99 3.26 1.74
N LEU A 145 -17.53 3.65 2.90
CA LEU A 145 -16.85 3.46 4.19
C LEU A 145 -16.91 2.01 4.67
N GLU A 146 -17.93 1.26 4.23
CA GLU A 146 -18.29 -0.08 4.71
C GLU A 146 -17.48 -1.20 4.04
N VAL A 147 -16.90 -0.96 2.85
CA VAL A 147 -16.21 -2.02 2.11
C VAL A 147 -15.04 -2.62 2.88
N ASN A 148 -14.34 -1.81 3.67
CA ASN A 148 -13.20 -2.25 4.47
C ASN A 148 -13.61 -3.14 5.64
N GLU A 149 -14.74 -2.86 6.27
CA GLU A 149 -15.37 -3.73 7.26
C GLU A 149 -15.72 -5.09 6.64
N TRP A 150 -16.34 -5.08 5.44
CA TRP A 150 -16.69 -6.29 4.70
C TRP A 150 -15.47 -7.18 4.42
N VAL A 151 -14.32 -6.59 4.05
CA VAL A 151 -13.07 -7.35 3.81
C VAL A 151 -12.64 -8.14 5.05
N ILE A 152 -12.68 -7.51 6.22
CA ILE A 152 -12.29 -8.16 7.48
C ILE A 152 -13.32 -9.22 7.89
N ASP A 153 -14.62 -8.92 7.77
CA ASP A 153 -15.68 -9.86 8.06
C ASP A 153 -15.72 -11.05 7.08
N ALA A 154 -15.35 -10.85 5.81
CA ALA A 154 -15.17 -11.94 4.86
C ALA A 154 -14.02 -12.87 5.27
N GLY A 155 -12.88 -12.30 5.69
CA GLY A 155 -11.77 -13.06 6.24
C GLY A 155 -12.17 -13.85 7.48
N ARG A 156 -12.88 -13.23 8.42
CA ARG A 156 -13.43 -13.87 9.61
C ARG A 156 -14.37 -15.03 9.26
N TYR A 157 -15.35 -14.79 8.38
CA TYR A 157 -16.31 -15.83 7.95
C TYR A 157 -15.59 -17.02 7.30
N ILE A 158 -14.61 -16.80 6.44
CA ILE A 158 -13.85 -17.86 5.79
C ILE A 158 -13.07 -18.69 6.83
N LEU A 159 -12.52 -18.05 7.86
CA LEU A 159 -11.83 -18.69 8.97
C LEU A 159 -12.78 -19.57 9.83
N GLU A 160 -14.05 -19.21 9.94
CA GLU A 160 -15.07 -20.04 10.60
C GLU A 160 -15.39 -21.30 9.80
N GLN A 161 -15.28 -21.27 8.48
CA GLN A 161 -15.61 -22.41 7.61
C GLN A 161 -14.47 -23.42 7.49
N GLN A 162 -13.20 -22.95 7.54
CA GLN A 162 -12.04 -23.81 7.38
C GLN A 162 -10.78 -23.19 8.00
N PRO A 163 -9.84 -24.00 8.52
CA PRO A 163 -8.63 -23.50 9.13
C PRO A 163 -7.62 -22.99 8.11
N PHE A 164 -6.88 -21.92 8.49
CA PHE A 164 -5.71 -21.42 7.78
C PHE A 164 -4.58 -21.13 8.78
N ASP A 165 -3.34 -21.30 8.31
CA ASP A 165 -2.13 -21.02 9.08
C ASP A 165 -1.73 -19.55 8.92
N LEU A 166 -1.96 -18.98 7.73
CA LEU A 166 -1.60 -17.62 7.35
C LEU A 166 -2.77 -16.91 6.66
N VAL A 167 -3.08 -15.71 7.11
CA VAL A 167 -4.13 -14.86 6.54
C VAL A 167 -3.60 -13.45 6.27
N TYR A 168 -3.90 -12.90 5.11
CA TYR A 168 -3.60 -11.52 4.76
C TYR A 168 -4.87 -10.81 4.29
N LEU A 169 -5.25 -9.78 5.02
CA LEU A 169 -6.42 -8.93 4.73
C LEU A 169 -5.92 -7.54 4.35
N THR A 170 -6.31 -7.02 3.19
CA THR A 170 -5.92 -5.69 2.75
C THR A 170 -7.11 -4.88 2.26
N THR A 171 -7.25 -3.67 2.79
CA THR A 171 -8.39 -2.77 2.58
C THR A 171 -8.20 -1.84 1.38
N THR A 172 -8.97 -0.75 1.30
CA THR A 172 -8.82 0.33 0.32
C THR A 172 -8.86 1.69 1.00
N ASP A 173 -8.14 2.64 0.47
CA ASP A 173 -7.86 3.97 1.00
C ASP A 173 -8.88 5.07 0.59
N TYR A 174 -10.00 4.71 -0.04
CA TYR A 174 -11.00 5.69 -0.46
C TYR A 174 -11.41 6.67 0.66
N ALA A 175 -11.65 6.14 1.86
CA ALA A 175 -12.04 6.95 3.01
C ALA A 175 -10.94 7.97 3.37
N MET A 176 -9.67 7.57 3.36
CA MET A 176 -8.52 8.40 3.71
C MET A 176 -8.21 9.46 2.65
N HIS A 177 -8.47 9.17 1.37
CA HIS A 177 -8.41 10.17 0.29
C HIS A 177 -9.49 11.24 0.41
N THR A 178 -10.64 10.89 1.02
CA THR A 178 -11.83 11.74 1.05
C THR A 178 -11.93 12.53 2.35
N TYR A 179 -11.60 11.92 3.49
CA TYR A 179 -11.87 12.46 4.82
C TYR A 179 -10.58 12.57 5.65
N ALA A 180 -10.38 13.76 6.23
CA ALA A 180 -9.27 14.00 7.17
C ALA A 180 -9.55 13.33 8.54
N PRO A 181 -8.51 13.04 9.35
CA PRO A 181 -8.64 12.32 10.62
C PRO A 181 -9.69 12.93 11.59
N GLU A 182 -9.87 14.25 11.58
CA GLU A 182 -10.78 14.97 12.47
C GLU A 182 -12.24 14.96 12.00
N GLN A 183 -12.51 14.50 10.78
CA GLN A 183 -13.86 14.48 10.21
C GLN A 183 -14.71 13.34 10.81
N PRO A 184 -16.02 13.56 11.00
CA PRO A 184 -16.91 12.54 11.58
C PRO A 184 -16.92 11.23 10.79
N GLU A 185 -16.79 11.29 9.46
CA GLU A 185 -16.77 10.15 8.56
C GLU A 185 -15.54 9.25 8.84
N SER A 186 -14.40 9.85 9.17
CA SER A 186 -13.19 9.12 9.58
C SER A 186 -13.41 8.38 10.90
N SER A 187 -14.07 9.00 11.87
CA SER A 187 -14.43 8.33 13.13
C SER A 187 -15.40 7.16 12.90
N ILE A 188 -16.37 7.32 12.00
CA ILE A 188 -17.29 6.23 11.61
C ILE A 188 -16.52 5.09 10.96
N HIS A 189 -15.70 5.40 9.96
CA HIS A 189 -14.92 4.41 9.22
C HIS A 189 -13.96 3.64 10.12
N MET A 190 -13.20 4.33 10.97
CA MET A 190 -12.26 3.70 11.91
C MET A 190 -12.99 2.86 12.97
N SER A 191 -14.18 3.29 13.41
CA SER A 191 -15.00 2.47 14.34
C SER A 191 -15.51 1.19 13.69
N MET A 192 -15.86 1.21 12.39
CA MET A 192 -16.23 0.00 11.64
C MET A 192 -15.06 -0.97 11.54
N LEU A 193 -13.88 -0.49 11.15
CA LEU A 193 -12.65 -1.29 11.10
C LEU A 193 -12.29 -1.87 12.47
N ASP A 194 -12.32 -1.05 13.52
CA ASP A 194 -12.04 -1.48 14.89
C ASP A 194 -13.00 -2.56 15.36
N GLY A 195 -14.30 -2.40 15.07
CA GLY A 195 -15.32 -3.38 15.37
C GLY A 195 -15.11 -4.70 14.64
N ALA A 196 -14.76 -4.65 13.34
CA ALA A 196 -14.48 -5.84 12.55
C ALA A 196 -13.23 -6.60 13.05
N ILE A 197 -12.17 -5.87 13.41
CA ILE A 197 -10.97 -6.45 14.02
C ILE A 197 -11.30 -7.08 15.37
N GLY A 198 -12.13 -6.44 16.19
CA GLY A 198 -12.61 -7.00 17.46
C GLY A 198 -13.32 -8.35 17.24
N ARG A 199 -14.29 -8.40 16.32
CA ARG A 199 -15.01 -9.65 15.95
C ARG A 199 -14.06 -10.74 15.42
N LEU A 200 -13.07 -10.37 14.62
CA LEU A 200 -12.07 -11.30 14.11
C LEU A 200 -11.27 -11.95 15.24
N VAL A 201 -10.79 -11.15 16.19
CA VAL A 201 -10.03 -11.64 17.36
C VAL A 201 -10.89 -12.53 18.28
N GLU A 202 -12.15 -12.17 18.49
CA GLU A 202 -13.10 -12.97 19.29
C GLU A 202 -13.40 -14.33 18.63
N THR A 203 -13.42 -14.38 17.30
CA THR A 203 -13.80 -15.58 16.53
C THR A 203 -12.64 -16.57 16.39
N VAL A 204 -11.38 -16.10 16.29
CA VAL A 204 -10.21 -16.95 16.00
C VAL A 204 -9.46 -17.27 17.29
N PRO A 205 -9.58 -18.48 17.84
CA PRO A 205 -8.83 -18.88 19.03
C PRO A 205 -7.33 -18.85 18.76
N ASP A 206 -6.56 -18.38 19.75
CA ASP A 206 -5.09 -18.32 19.69
C ASP A 206 -4.58 -17.53 18.47
N ILE A 207 -5.30 -16.47 18.05
CA ILE A 207 -4.87 -15.60 16.95
C ILE A 207 -3.55 -14.90 17.26
N GLN A 208 -2.67 -14.87 16.28
CA GLN A 208 -1.54 -13.97 16.21
C GLN A 208 -1.87 -12.88 15.19
N LEU A 209 -2.11 -11.67 15.66
CA LEU A 209 -2.53 -10.55 14.83
C LEU A 209 -1.41 -9.53 14.67
N LEU A 210 -1.14 -9.13 13.44
CA LEU A 210 -0.30 -8.00 13.07
C LEU A 210 -1.12 -7.02 12.23
N VAL A 211 -1.14 -5.75 12.60
CA VAL A 211 -1.83 -4.68 11.85
C VAL A 211 -0.84 -3.60 11.49
N THR A 212 -0.89 -3.12 10.25
CA THR A 212 -0.11 -1.98 9.77
C THR A 212 -0.83 -1.26 8.64
N ALA A 213 -0.19 -0.23 8.09
CA ALA A 213 -0.60 0.42 6.84
C ALA A 213 0.46 0.22 5.75
N ASP A 214 0.04 0.35 4.52
CA ASP A 214 0.94 0.41 3.36
C ASP A 214 1.58 1.80 3.19
N HIS A 215 0.88 2.85 3.58
CA HIS A 215 1.35 4.24 3.64
C HIS A 215 0.42 5.09 4.53
N GLY A 216 0.87 6.32 4.81
CA GLY A 216 0.04 7.37 5.39
C GLY A 216 -0.75 8.15 4.32
N MET A 217 -1.32 9.29 4.72
CA MET A 217 -2.14 10.12 3.86
C MET A 217 -2.04 11.59 4.28
N SER A 218 -1.78 12.50 3.35
CA SER A 218 -1.66 13.93 3.65
C SER A 218 -2.49 14.82 2.72
N PRO A 219 -2.91 16.03 3.16
CA PRO A 219 -3.64 16.97 2.33
C PRO A 219 -2.75 17.54 1.22
N LYS A 220 -3.31 17.71 0.03
CA LYS A 220 -2.63 18.23 -1.15
C LYS A 220 -3.34 19.48 -1.68
N SER A 221 -2.58 20.51 -2.03
CA SER A 221 -3.13 21.78 -2.48
C SER A 221 -2.45 22.34 -3.74
N ARG A 222 -1.42 21.68 -4.24
CA ARG A 222 -0.64 22.13 -5.39
C ARG A 222 -0.29 20.98 -6.32
N MET A 223 -0.44 21.22 -7.63
CA MET A 223 0.00 20.31 -8.69
C MET A 223 1.19 20.88 -9.44
N ILE A 224 2.18 20.05 -9.70
CA ILE A 224 3.36 20.38 -10.54
C ILE A 224 3.35 19.45 -11.76
N HIS A 225 3.53 20.04 -12.96
CA HIS A 225 3.68 19.33 -14.22
C HIS A 225 5.13 19.37 -14.69
N CYS A 226 5.94 18.40 -14.30
CA CYS A 226 7.38 18.35 -14.60
C CYS A 226 7.71 18.48 -16.11
N PRO A 227 7.00 17.81 -17.06
CA PRO A 227 7.28 17.97 -18.49
C PRO A 227 7.11 19.40 -18.99
N GLU A 228 6.10 20.15 -18.53
CA GLU A 228 5.90 21.53 -18.93
C GLU A 228 7.04 22.44 -18.41
N GLU A 229 7.42 22.26 -17.14
CA GLU A 229 8.54 23.02 -16.55
C GLU A 229 9.85 22.78 -17.32
N LEU A 230 10.15 21.54 -17.67
CA LEU A 230 11.32 21.19 -18.46
C LEU A 230 11.24 21.72 -19.90
N ALA A 231 10.06 21.67 -20.52
CA ALA A 231 9.84 22.18 -21.89
C ALA A 231 10.09 23.69 -22.01
N ARG A 232 9.82 24.50 -20.99
CA ARG A 232 10.15 25.93 -20.92
C ARG A 232 11.67 26.20 -21.06
N HIS A 233 12.47 25.17 -20.75
CA HIS A 233 13.94 25.21 -20.89
C HIS A 233 14.45 24.41 -22.10
N GLY A 234 13.54 23.99 -23.00
CA GLY A 234 13.88 23.27 -24.23
C GLY A 234 14.22 21.77 -24.00
N ILE A 235 13.85 21.20 -22.86
CA ILE A 235 14.04 19.77 -22.55
C ILE A 235 12.73 19.04 -22.76
N GLN A 236 12.76 17.98 -23.56
CA GLN A 236 11.61 17.07 -23.74
C GLN A 236 11.68 15.94 -22.71
N ALA A 237 10.62 15.72 -21.98
CA ALA A 237 10.52 14.70 -20.95
C ALA A 237 9.14 14.02 -20.97
N GLN A 238 9.11 12.73 -20.62
CA GLN A 238 7.91 11.99 -20.30
C GLN A 238 7.87 11.79 -18.78
N ALA A 239 6.76 12.14 -18.14
CA ALA A 239 6.55 11.89 -16.72
C ALA A 239 5.54 10.75 -16.55
N VAL A 240 5.87 9.81 -15.67
CA VAL A 240 5.05 8.62 -15.40
C VAL A 240 4.60 8.68 -13.94
N PRO A 241 3.29 8.78 -13.68
CA PRO A 241 2.75 8.84 -12.32
C PRO A 241 2.98 7.51 -11.61
N ILE A 242 3.35 7.57 -10.34
CA ILE A 242 3.54 6.37 -9.51
C ILE A 242 2.20 5.75 -9.08
N ILE A 243 1.14 6.57 -8.99
CA ILE A 243 -0.22 6.14 -8.72
C ILE A 243 -1.00 6.26 -10.03
N LYS A 244 -1.24 5.13 -10.70
CA LYS A 244 -2.14 5.06 -11.85
C LYS A 244 -2.71 3.66 -11.90
N ASP A 245 -4.01 3.56 -11.79
CA ASP A 245 -4.74 2.31 -11.79
C ASP A 245 -5.61 2.20 -13.04
N MET A 246 -5.89 0.99 -13.49
CA MET A 246 -6.66 0.76 -14.72
C MET A 246 -8.09 1.29 -14.61
N TYR A 247 -8.72 1.20 -13.44
CA TYR A 247 -10.13 1.55 -13.24
C TYR A 247 -10.41 2.25 -11.90
N THR A 248 -9.49 2.25 -10.94
CA THR A 248 -9.65 2.92 -9.66
C THR A 248 -9.25 4.39 -9.79
N VAL A 249 -10.15 5.33 -9.50
CA VAL A 249 -9.95 6.75 -9.84
C VAL A 249 -10.08 7.74 -8.67
N HIS A 250 -10.36 7.27 -7.45
CA HIS A 250 -10.57 8.17 -6.30
C HIS A 250 -9.34 9.02 -5.92
N HIS A 251 -8.14 8.56 -6.25
CA HIS A 251 -6.87 9.29 -6.08
C HIS A 251 -6.54 10.24 -7.25
N SER A 252 -7.38 10.31 -8.29
CA SER A 252 -7.17 11.13 -9.50
C SER A 252 -5.83 10.89 -10.21
N ASN A 253 -5.14 9.76 -9.98
CA ASN A 253 -3.78 9.44 -10.44
C ASN A 253 -2.72 10.48 -10.02
N LEU A 254 -2.93 11.16 -8.88
CA LEU A 254 -2.09 12.24 -8.38
C LEU A 254 -1.33 11.78 -7.13
N GLY A 255 -0.03 11.62 -7.24
CA GLY A 255 0.86 11.21 -6.15
C GLY A 255 1.93 12.25 -5.81
N GLY A 256 2.49 12.15 -4.61
CA GLY A 256 3.55 13.04 -4.10
C GLY A 256 4.96 12.78 -4.66
N CYS A 257 5.09 11.83 -5.59
CA CYS A 257 6.35 11.51 -6.29
C CYS A 257 6.04 11.18 -7.76
N ILE A 258 7.03 11.36 -8.64
CA ILE A 258 6.89 11.04 -10.06
C ILE A 258 8.23 10.56 -10.64
N TYR A 259 8.17 9.69 -11.65
CA TYR A 259 9.33 9.32 -12.46
C TYR A 259 9.36 10.11 -13.75
N VAL A 260 10.52 10.70 -14.06
CA VAL A 260 10.77 11.47 -15.29
C VAL A 260 11.75 10.73 -16.17
N TYR A 261 11.37 10.53 -17.42
CA TYR A 261 12.17 9.88 -18.47
C TYR A 261 12.58 10.93 -19.52
N LEU A 262 13.85 10.96 -19.88
CA LEU A 262 14.41 11.91 -20.83
C LEU A 262 15.68 11.36 -21.50
N ALA A 263 16.25 12.11 -22.44
CA ALA A 263 17.51 11.75 -23.06
C ALA A 263 18.67 11.91 -22.06
N ASP A 264 19.67 11.02 -22.13
CA ASP A 264 20.79 10.98 -21.17
C ASP A 264 21.54 12.32 -21.06
N ASP A 265 21.74 13.02 -22.18
CA ASP A 265 22.43 14.31 -22.24
C ASP A 265 21.70 15.44 -21.48
N ASP A 266 20.41 15.31 -21.25
CA ASP A 266 19.58 16.31 -20.59
C ASP A 266 19.42 16.07 -19.06
N VAL A 267 19.80 14.90 -18.53
CA VAL A 267 19.58 14.55 -17.11
C VAL A 267 20.18 15.58 -16.16
N GLY A 268 21.41 16.01 -16.38
CA GLY A 268 22.09 17.00 -15.51
C GLY A 268 21.38 18.34 -15.47
N ARG A 269 20.97 18.86 -16.63
CA ARG A 269 20.21 20.12 -16.73
C ARG A 269 18.81 19.99 -16.12
N ALA A 270 18.14 18.89 -16.39
CA ALA A 270 16.80 18.63 -15.85
C ALA A 270 16.81 18.57 -14.32
N LEU A 271 17.82 17.93 -13.72
CA LEU A 271 18.01 17.91 -12.26
C LEU A 271 18.13 19.29 -11.65
N GLU A 272 18.96 20.17 -12.26
CA GLU A 272 19.11 21.55 -11.80
C GLU A 272 17.79 22.34 -11.88
N ILE A 273 17.02 22.17 -12.94
CA ILE A 273 15.73 22.84 -13.13
C ILE A 273 14.73 22.31 -12.10
N LEU A 274 14.56 20.99 -12.00
CA LEU A 274 13.57 20.36 -11.14
C LEU A 274 13.81 20.67 -9.65
N ARG A 275 15.07 20.68 -9.21
CA ARG A 275 15.44 21.04 -7.82
C ARG A 275 15.15 22.49 -7.46
N ASN A 276 15.05 23.39 -8.46
CA ASN A 276 14.74 24.80 -8.25
C ASN A 276 13.24 25.13 -8.36
N ILE A 277 12.40 24.15 -8.64
CA ILE A 277 10.95 24.35 -8.65
C ILE A 277 10.47 24.45 -7.20
N ASP A 278 9.81 25.54 -6.87
CA ASP A 278 9.16 25.69 -5.57
C ASP A 278 8.13 24.56 -5.35
N GLY A 279 8.18 23.88 -4.20
CA GLY A 279 7.36 22.68 -3.90
C GLY A 279 7.98 21.35 -4.34
N VAL A 280 9.20 21.35 -4.89
CA VAL A 280 9.99 20.12 -5.05
C VAL A 280 10.97 20.01 -3.88
N ASP A 281 10.86 18.96 -3.09
CA ASP A 281 11.77 18.69 -1.98
C ASP A 281 13.14 18.19 -2.46
N ASP A 282 13.12 17.31 -3.47
CA ASP A 282 14.33 16.78 -4.08
C ASP A 282 14.05 16.22 -5.48
N ALA A 283 15.08 16.18 -6.31
CA ALA A 283 15.11 15.45 -7.57
C ALA A 283 16.39 14.62 -7.61
N LEU A 284 16.23 13.31 -7.69
CA LEU A 284 17.31 12.35 -7.60
C LEU A 284 17.53 11.66 -8.95
N PRO A 285 18.77 11.58 -9.45
CA PRO A 285 19.06 10.76 -10.61
C PRO A 285 18.81 9.27 -10.27
N ARG A 286 18.52 8.46 -11.27
CA ARG A 286 18.16 7.04 -11.15
C ARG A 286 19.00 6.27 -10.14
N HIS A 287 20.33 6.38 -10.23
CA HIS A 287 21.22 5.60 -9.38
C HIS A 287 21.17 6.03 -7.91
N GLU A 288 20.97 7.33 -7.64
CA GLU A 288 20.80 7.85 -6.27
C GLU A 288 19.44 7.41 -5.69
N ALA A 289 18.36 7.57 -6.47
CA ALA A 289 17.03 7.13 -6.06
C ALA A 289 17.00 5.62 -5.79
N ALA A 290 17.58 4.82 -6.68
CA ALA A 290 17.69 3.37 -6.52
C ALA A 290 18.45 2.99 -5.24
N GLY A 291 19.60 3.60 -4.98
CA GLY A 291 20.39 3.33 -3.77
C GLY A 291 19.72 3.82 -2.48
N LYS A 292 19.14 5.02 -2.50
CA LYS A 292 18.51 5.65 -1.32
C LYS A 292 17.24 4.91 -0.89
N PHE A 293 16.39 4.52 -1.85
CA PHE A 293 15.08 3.92 -1.60
C PHE A 293 15.02 2.43 -1.94
N LYS A 294 16.16 1.81 -2.27
CA LYS A 294 16.25 0.39 -2.62
C LYS A 294 15.25 0.01 -3.72
N LEU A 295 15.27 0.77 -4.82
CA LEU A 295 14.42 0.56 -5.99
C LEU A 295 15.16 -0.20 -7.07
N MET A 296 14.44 -1.00 -7.87
CA MET A 296 14.98 -1.66 -9.05
C MET A 296 15.28 -0.64 -10.15
N PRO A 297 16.56 -0.40 -10.54
CA PRO A 297 16.91 0.69 -11.46
C PRO A 297 16.25 0.58 -12.84
N GLY A 298 16.02 -0.65 -13.32
CA GLY A 298 15.36 -0.90 -14.61
C GLY A 298 13.88 -0.55 -14.67
N ARG A 299 13.26 -0.31 -13.49
CA ARG A 299 11.83 -0.04 -13.38
C ARG A 299 11.49 1.34 -12.81
N ILE A 300 12.45 2.27 -12.85
CA ILE A 300 12.25 3.69 -12.47
C ILE A 300 12.75 4.62 -13.57
N GLY A 301 12.34 5.90 -13.52
CA GLY A 301 12.75 6.93 -14.45
C GLY A 301 14.23 7.31 -14.36
N ASP A 302 14.69 8.20 -15.24
CA ASP A 302 16.03 8.78 -15.17
C ASP A 302 16.19 9.71 -13.97
N ILE A 303 15.07 10.34 -13.59
CA ILE A 303 14.96 11.18 -12.41
C ILE A 303 13.71 10.76 -11.62
N MET A 304 13.85 10.64 -10.30
CA MET A 304 12.75 10.57 -9.34
C MET A 304 12.58 11.93 -8.69
N VAL A 305 11.39 12.54 -8.82
CA VAL A 305 11.08 13.84 -8.24
C VAL A 305 10.18 13.65 -7.03
N LEU A 306 10.54 14.25 -5.91
CA LEU A 306 9.83 14.19 -4.64
C LEU A 306 9.17 15.54 -4.37
N GLY A 307 7.89 15.55 -4.08
CA GLY A 307 7.12 16.74 -3.74
C GLY A 307 7.15 17.06 -2.26
N ALA A 308 7.02 18.36 -1.95
CA ALA A 308 6.72 18.86 -0.61
C ALA A 308 5.36 18.31 -0.11
N PRO A 309 5.06 18.42 1.20
CA PRO A 309 3.86 17.79 1.77
C PRO A 309 2.56 18.09 1.02
N GLU A 310 2.41 19.32 0.55
CA GLU A 310 1.21 19.81 -0.15
C GLU A 310 1.18 19.52 -1.66
N VAL A 311 2.25 18.92 -2.22
CA VAL A 311 2.43 18.76 -3.67
C VAL A 311 2.00 17.38 -4.15
N VAL A 312 1.37 17.38 -5.33
CA VAL A 312 1.19 16.21 -6.21
C VAL A 312 1.73 16.52 -7.60
N PHE A 313 2.05 15.48 -8.34
CA PHE A 313 2.50 15.59 -9.73
C PHE A 313 1.41 15.09 -10.68
N GLY A 314 1.19 15.84 -11.77
CA GLY A 314 0.20 15.50 -12.78
C GLY A 314 0.17 16.50 -13.93
N ASP A 315 -0.63 16.20 -14.95
CA ASP A 315 -0.88 17.09 -16.08
C ASP A 315 -2.23 17.80 -15.87
N PRO A 316 -2.26 19.12 -15.65
CA PRO A 316 -3.50 19.86 -15.45
C PRO A 316 -4.39 19.91 -16.69
N SER A 317 -3.89 19.50 -17.86
CA SER A 317 -4.71 19.35 -19.08
C SER A 317 -5.47 18.01 -19.10
N GLU A 318 -5.01 17.01 -18.36
CA GLU A 318 -5.62 15.68 -18.29
C GLU A 318 -6.48 15.50 -17.06
N VAL A 319 -6.09 16.08 -15.91
CA VAL A 319 -6.77 15.90 -14.63
C VAL A 319 -6.89 17.20 -13.86
N ALA A 320 -8.09 17.49 -13.36
CA ALA A 320 -8.31 18.58 -12.42
C ALA A 320 -8.05 18.11 -11.00
N MET A 321 -7.26 18.84 -10.25
CA MET A 321 -7.01 18.53 -8.84
C MET A 321 -8.28 18.81 -8.03
N PRO A 322 -8.82 17.80 -7.28
CA PRO A 322 -9.96 18.02 -6.39
C PRO A 322 -9.66 19.05 -5.29
N PRO A 323 -10.64 19.87 -4.86
CA PRO A 323 -10.41 20.96 -3.91
C PRO A 323 -9.90 20.52 -2.53
N ALA A 324 -10.22 19.32 -2.09
CA ALA A 324 -9.82 18.77 -0.81
C ALA A 324 -9.06 17.45 -0.98
N LEU A 325 -8.23 17.36 -2.01
CA LEU A 325 -7.45 16.17 -2.29
C LEU A 325 -6.56 15.82 -1.10
N ARG A 326 -6.62 14.58 -0.68
CA ARG A 326 -5.62 13.91 0.14
C ARG A 326 -4.97 12.84 -0.70
N SER A 327 -3.67 12.69 -0.60
CA SER A 327 -2.93 11.70 -1.38
C SER A 327 -1.64 11.31 -0.68
N HIS A 328 -0.88 10.42 -1.31
CA HIS A 328 0.32 9.79 -0.79
C HIS A 328 1.39 9.66 -1.88
N GLY A 329 2.45 8.91 -1.63
CA GLY A 329 3.48 8.63 -2.63
C GLY A 329 4.81 9.31 -2.35
N SER A 330 4.89 10.24 -1.39
CA SER A 330 6.10 10.95 -0.99
C SER A 330 6.69 10.45 0.33
N LEU A 331 7.78 11.08 0.79
CA LEU A 331 8.39 10.82 2.10
C LEU A 331 7.48 11.24 3.27
N HIS A 332 6.52 12.12 3.02
CA HIS A 332 5.64 12.67 4.04
C HIS A 332 4.56 11.68 4.49
N GLU A 333 4.31 10.64 3.71
CA GLU A 333 3.37 9.56 4.01
C GLU A 333 4.09 8.24 4.37
N GLU A 334 5.40 8.28 4.74
CA GLU A 334 6.15 7.06 5.10
C GLU A 334 5.81 6.49 6.48
N ARG A 335 5.29 7.32 7.41
CA ARG A 335 4.99 6.88 8.78
C ARG A 335 3.74 6.01 8.79
N VAL A 336 3.85 4.85 9.44
CA VAL A 336 2.75 3.88 9.57
C VAL A 336 2.73 3.28 10.97
N PRO A 337 1.55 2.98 11.54
CA PRO A 337 1.48 2.23 12.79
C PRO A 337 1.82 0.77 12.54
N ILE A 338 2.45 0.12 13.50
CA ILE A 338 2.64 -1.33 13.55
C ILE A 338 2.13 -1.83 14.89
N ILE A 339 1.15 -2.71 14.86
CA ILE A 339 0.46 -3.21 16.04
C ILE A 339 0.56 -4.74 16.03
N GLY A 340 0.90 -5.35 17.16
CA GLY A 340 0.95 -6.80 17.31
C GLY A 340 0.20 -7.27 18.55
N TYR A 341 -0.49 -8.41 18.43
CA TYR A 341 -1.23 -9.05 19.51
C TYR A 341 -1.15 -10.59 19.41
N GLY A 342 -1.10 -11.27 20.55
CA GLY A 342 -1.20 -12.74 20.63
C GLY A 342 0.02 -13.52 20.15
N GLY A 343 1.10 -12.86 19.72
CA GLY A 343 2.30 -13.50 19.22
C GLY A 343 3.50 -13.45 20.20
N ASN A 344 4.56 -14.16 19.83
CA ASN A 344 5.86 -14.05 20.51
C ASN A 344 6.76 -13.09 19.73
N TRP A 345 6.92 -11.89 20.26
CA TRP A 345 7.69 -10.80 19.65
C TRP A 345 9.12 -10.70 20.19
N ASP A 346 9.53 -11.57 21.11
CA ASP A 346 10.83 -11.49 21.77
C ASP A 346 11.99 -11.53 20.77
N GLY A 347 12.83 -10.50 20.83
CA GLY A 347 14.00 -10.36 19.96
C GLY A 347 13.71 -10.05 18.51
N PHE A 348 12.45 -9.69 18.17
CA PHE A 348 12.08 -9.26 16.83
C PHE A 348 11.76 -7.77 16.81
N GLU A 349 12.42 -7.01 15.96
CA GLU A 349 12.19 -5.57 15.81
C GLU A 349 11.34 -5.29 14.55
N PHE A 350 10.28 -4.53 14.74
CA PHE A 350 9.46 -3.99 13.66
C PHE A 350 9.84 -2.53 13.44
N ARG A 351 10.44 -2.22 12.31
CA ARG A 351 10.87 -0.87 11.90
C ARG A 351 10.21 -0.40 10.62
N GLU A 352 9.81 -1.34 9.78
CA GLU A 352 9.20 -1.11 8.46
C GLU A 352 7.95 -2.00 8.32
N ASN A 353 6.96 -1.56 7.56
CA ASN A 353 5.74 -2.34 7.36
C ASN A 353 6.01 -3.74 6.76
N LYS A 354 7.05 -3.88 5.92
CA LYS A 354 7.48 -5.19 5.40
C LYS A 354 7.98 -6.16 6.47
N ASP A 355 8.29 -5.68 7.67
CA ASP A 355 8.72 -6.53 8.77
C ASP A 355 7.62 -7.47 9.28
N LEU A 356 6.34 -7.18 8.96
CA LEU A 356 5.25 -8.13 9.16
C LEU A 356 5.50 -9.40 8.34
N GLY A 357 5.82 -9.26 7.06
CA GLY A 357 6.20 -10.38 6.21
C GLY A 357 7.49 -11.06 6.66
N ARG A 358 8.51 -10.27 7.05
CA ARG A 358 9.76 -10.82 7.59
C ARG A 358 9.50 -11.70 8.82
N TYR A 359 8.60 -11.28 9.70
CA TYR A 359 8.16 -12.10 10.83
C TYR A 359 7.53 -13.43 10.37
N VAL A 360 6.69 -13.38 9.34
CA VAL A 360 6.08 -14.58 8.76
C VAL A 360 7.17 -15.54 8.25
N PHE A 361 8.13 -15.07 7.46
CA PHE A 361 9.18 -15.90 6.91
C PHE A 361 10.11 -16.49 7.98
N GLU A 362 10.48 -15.69 9.00
CA GLU A 362 11.46 -16.08 10.02
C GLU A 362 10.86 -16.89 11.19
N ARG A 363 9.57 -16.70 11.51
CA ARG A 363 8.96 -17.25 12.73
C ARG A 363 7.77 -18.17 12.47
N VAL A 364 7.00 -17.92 11.40
CA VAL A 364 5.76 -18.68 11.12
C VAL A 364 6.04 -19.79 10.11
N LEU A 365 6.77 -19.48 9.04
CA LEU A 365 7.08 -20.40 7.93
C LEU A 365 8.56 -20.86 7.90
N SER A 366 9.24 -20.76 9.02
CA SER A 366 10.66 -21.16 9.14
C SER A 366 10.91 -22.66 8.95
#